data_419f55e32e3bb1d1becedbd983848657
#
_entry.id   419f55e32e3bb1d1becedbd983848657
#
_cell.length_a   1.000
_cell.length_b   1.000
_cell.length_c   1.000
_cell.angle_alpha   90.00
_cell.angle_beta   90.00
_cell.angle_gamma   90.00
#
_symmetry.space_group_name_H-M   'P 1'
#
loop_
_entity.id
_entity.type
_entity.pdbx_description
1 polymer ?
#
loop_
_entity_poly.entity_id
_entity_poly.type
_entity_poly.pdbx_seq_one_letter_code
_entity_poly.pdbx_strand_id
1 'polypeptide(L)'
;SGGERQRVALGRALLSSPQLLLMDEPLAALDQGLKSRIIPYLRHVRDELAIPILYVSHSVAEILELTGQVIVLDHGRVVAHGDFFKVATHPEVLPLVEEYGFENVLAVEIVATDERRGICEVDCHGQALKIPHCDRAAGDKLFVGIRADDIILARNRPEGLSVRNALRGTISEIADVEGKQLIYVDVGRRLAVKTTLEAVEELGLVVGDTLYCLVKTHSIRIGPEVQ
;
A
#
# COMPACT_ATOMS: atom_id res chain seq x y z
N SER A 1 -8.35 -14.55 25.83
CA SER A 1 -8.73 -13.60 24.76
C SER A 1 -8.79 -14.31 23.42
N GLY A 2 -9.46 -13.71 22.43
CA GLY A 2 -9.50 -14.25 21.06
C GLY A 2 -8.11 -14.40 20.45
N GLY A 3 -7.24 -13.42 20.64
CA GLY A 3 -5.87 -13.45 20.16
C GLY A 3 -4.97 -14.52 20.82
N GLU A 4 -5.22 -14.91 22.07
CA GLU A 4 -4.49 -16.01 22.69
C GLU A 4 -4.85 -17.35 22.05
N ARG A 5 -6.14 -17.58 21.80
CA ARG A 5 -6.62 -18.77 21.10
C ARG A 5 -6.04 -18.88 19.70
N GLN A 6 -5.98 -17.78 18.95
CA GLN A 6 -5.38 -17.75 17.63
C GLN A 6 -3.90 -18.08 17.63
N ARG A 7 -3.10 -17.53 18.57
CA ARG A 7 -1.68 -17.86 18.73
C ARG A 7 -1.45 -19.33 19.06
N VAL A 8 -2.27 -19.90 19.95
CA VAL A 8 -2.22 -21.33 20.28
C VAL A 8 -2.55 -22.19 19.06
N ALA A 9 -3.56 -21.82 18.28
CA ALA A 9 -3.94 -22.54 17.05
C ALA A 9 -2.79 -22.49 16.02
N LEU A 10 -2.16 -21.32 15.81
CA LEU A 10 -1.02 -21.16 14.93
C LEU A 10 0.18 -22.02 15.39
N GLY A 11 0.53 -21.96 16.69
CA GLY A 11 1.60 -22.78 17.25
C GLY A 11 1.36 -24.28 17.09
N ARG A 12 0.12 -24.74 17.30
CA ARG A 12 -0.26 -26.15 17.08
C ARG A 12 -0.12 -26.55 15.61
N ALA A 13 -0.57 -25.72 14.67
CA ALA A 13 -0.44 -25.98 13.25
C ALA A 13 1.01 -26.13 12.82
N LEU A 14 1.90 -25.26 13.30
CA LEU A 14 3.34 -25.33 13.01
C LEU A 14 4.03 -26.55 13.63
N LEU A 15 3.69 -26.89 14.87
CA LEU A 15 4.27 -28.04 15.56
C LEU A 15 3.88 -29.41 14.93
N SER A 16 2.85 -29.46 14.10
CA SER A 16 2.47 -30.68 13.39
C SER A 16 3.35 -30.99 12.18
N SER A 17 4.38 -30.18 11.90
CA SER A 17 5.27 -30.30 10.72
C SER A 17 4.48 -30.41 9.40
N PRO A 18 3.63 -29.45 9.07
CA PRO A 18 2.73 -29.55 7.92
C PRO A 18 3.49 -29.45 6.59
N GLN A 19 3.00 -30.12 5.57
CA GLN A 19 3.50 -29.95 4.19
C GLN A 19 2.89 -28.73 3.47
N LEU A 20 1.77 -28.23 3.99
CA LEU A 20 1.07 -27.02 3.52
C LEU A 20 0.38 -26.38 4.72
N LEU A 21 0.51 -25.09 4.87
CA LEU A 21 -0.15 -24.32 5.93
C LEU A 21 -1.29 -23.47 5.33
N LEU A 22 -2.52 -23.77 5.78
CA LEU A 22 -3.70 -23.02 5.39
C LEU A 22 -4.09 -22.08 6.53
N MET A 23 -4.14 -20.78 6.24
CA MET A 23 -4.49 -19.76 7.22
C MET A 23 -5.63 -18.90 6.69
N ASP A 24 -6.75 -18.89 7.40
CA ASP A 24 -7.93 -18.08 7.09
C ASP A 24 -8.08 -17.00 8.15
N GLU A 25 -7.87 -15.74 7.75
CA GLU A 25 -7.89 -14.54 8.60
C GLU A 25 -7.13 -14.70 9.93
N PRO A 26 -5.88 -15.22 9.93
CA PRO A 26 -5.23 -15.67 11.17
C PRO A 26 -4.86 -14.52 12.11
N LEU A 27 -4.86 -13.27 11.65
CA LEU A 27 -4.50 -12.10 12.43
C LEU A 27 -5.67 -11.13 12.67
N ALA A 28 -6.89 -11.45 12.21
CA ALA A 28 -8.04 -10.54 12.27
C ALA A 28 -8.37 -10.07 13.69
N ALA A 29 -8.26 -10.94 14.70
CA ALA A 29 -8.58 -10.62 16.10
C ALA A 29 -7.40 -10.02 16.90
N LEU A 30 -6.28 -9.67 16.23
CA LEU A 30 -5.09 -9.14 16.88
C LEU A 30 -4.98 -7.62 16.71
N ASP A 31 -4.47 -6.96 17.76
CA ASP A 31 -4.08 -5.56 17.67
C ASP A 31 -2.80 -5.39 16.82
N GLN A 32 -2.55 -4.15 16.36
CA GLN A 32 -1.42 -3.83 15.48
C GLN A 32 -0.05 -4.16 16.10
N GLY A 33 0.10 -4.03 17.43
CA GLY A 33 1.34 -4.35 18.11
C GLY A 33 1.65 -5.85 18.12
N LEU A 34 0.62 -6.70 18.15
CA LEU A 34 0.77 -8.14 18.02
C LEU A 34 0.98 -8.57 16.56
N LYS A 35 0.27 -7.95 15.61
CA LYS A 35 0.47 -8.20 14.17
C LYS A 35 1.93 -7.95 13.76
N SER A 36 2.51 -6.82 14.17
CA SER A 36 3.91 -6.47 13.88
C SER A 36 4.96 -7.44 14.46
N ARG A 37 4.59 -8.25 15.45
CA ARG A 37 5.45 -9.30 15.99
C ARG A 37 5.26 -10.65 15.31
N ILE A 38 4.05 -10.96 14.87
CA ILE A 38 3.72 -12.27 14.29
C ILE A 38 4.10 -12.34 12.81
N ILE A 39 3.90 -11.28 12.05
CA ILE A 39 4.21 -11.26 10.61
C ILE A 39 5.69 -11.59 10.31
N PRO A 40 6.69 -11.00 10.99
CA PRO A 40 8.08 -11.40 10.80
C PRO A 40 8.33 -12.88 11.12
N TYR A 41 7.63 -13.44 12.10
CA TYR A 41 7.72 -14.86 12.43
C TYR A 41 7.13 -15.74 11.33
N LEU A 42 5.98 -15.34 10.72
CA LEU A 42 5.40 -16.06 9.59
C LEU A 42 6.32 -16.02 8.36
N ARG A 43 7.01 -14.91 8.12
CA ARG A 43 8.06 -14.83 7.08
C ARG A 43 9.18 -15.82 7.35
N HIS A 44 9.69 -15.87 8.58
CA HIS A 44 10.74 -16.81 8.96
C HIS A 44 10.30 -18.26 8.72
N VAL A 45 9.06 -18.61 9.09
CA VAL A 45 8.50 -19.95 8.81
C VAL A 45 8.47 -20.26 7.33
N ARG A 46 8.03 -19.32 6.49
CA ARG A 46 8.02 -19.48 5.04
C ARG A 46 9.43 -19.66 4.49
N ASP A 47 10.37 -18.80 4.87
CA ASP A 47 11.69 -18.70 4.27
C ASP A 47 12.64 -19.79 4.75
N GLU A 48 12.63 -20.11 6.06
CA GLU A 48 13.55 -21.08 6.66
C GLU A 48 13.04 -22.51 6.65
N LEU A 49 11.72 -22.70 6.84
CA LEU A 49 11.13 -24.04 6.83
C LEU A 49 10.65 -24.47 5.44
N ALA A 50 10.64 -23.54 4.49
CA ALA A 50 10.18 -23.77 3.10
C ALA A 50 8.79 -24.44 3.02
N ILE A 51 7.92 -24.17 3.99
CA ILE A 51 6.55 -24.70 4.01
C ILE A 51 5.68 -23.78 3.16
N PRO A 52 5.02 -24.24 2.11
CA PRO A 52 4.05 -23.46 1.37
C PRO A 52 2.92 -22.96 2.28
N ILE A 53 2.58 -21.67 2.17
CA ILE A 53 1.52 -21.05 2.94
C ILE A 53 0.46 -20.51 2.00
N LEU A 54 -0.79 -20.92 2.20
CA LEU A 54 -1.95 -20.25 1.62
C LEU A 54 -2.57 -19.37 2.71
N TYR A 55 -2.41 -18.06 2.53
CA TYR A 55 -2.83 -17.05 3.51
C TYR A 55 -4.02 -16.26 2.97
N VAL A 56 -5.16 -16.37 3.63
CA VAL A 56 -6.37 -15.60 3.29
C VAL A 56 -6.47 -14.42 4.24
N SER A 57 -6.54 -13.22 3.68
CA SER A 57 -6.76 -11.99 4.44
C SER A 57 -7.40 -10.92 3.56
N HIS A 58 -8.17 -10.04 4.17
CA HIS A 58 -8.64 -8.80 3.55
C HIS A 58 -7.67 -7.63 3.80
N SER A 59 -6.63 -7.82 4.61
CA SER A 59 -5.63 -6.79 4.91
C SER A 59 -4.51 -6.78 3.86
N VAL A 60 -4.58 -5.85 2.93
CA VAL A 60 -3.52 -5.64 1.92
C VAL A 60 -2.15 -5.43 2.58
N ALA A 61 -2.10 -4.73 3.72
CA ALA A 61 -0.86 -4.52 4.46
C ALA A 61 -0.23 -5.84 4.93
N GLU A 62 -1.02 -6.78 5.45
CA GLU A 62 -0.54 -8.11 5.86
C GLU A 62 -0.05 -8.92 4.65
N ILE A 63 -0.80 -8.89 3.55
CA ILE A 63 -0.44 -9.58 2.31
C ILE A 63 0.92 -9.10 1.81
N LEU A 64 1.11 -7.79 1.66
CA LEU A 64 2.36 -7.21 1.17
C LEU A 64 3.57 -7.45 2.09
N GLU A 65 3.32 -7.62 3.38
CA GLU A 65 4.37 -8.01 4.31
C GLU A 65 4.76 -9.50 4.19
N LEU A 66 3.84 -10.36 3.73
CA LEU A 66 4.06 -11.80 3.65
C LEU A 66 4.44 -12.26 2.24
N THR A 67 3.85 -11.68 1.19
CA THR A 67 4.06 -12.16 -0.19
C THR A 67 3.75 -11.06 -1.20
N GLY A 68 4.39 -11.16 -2.39
CA GLY A 68 4.00 -10.38 -3.55
C GLY A 68 3.04 -11.13 -4.49
N GLN A 69 2.78 -12.42 -4.28
CA GLN A 69 1.91 -13.23 -5.13
C GLN A 69 0.53 -13.35 -4.50
N VAL A 70 -0.52 -13.01 -5.26
CA VAL A 70 -1.89 -13.01 -4.77
C VAL A 70 -2.84 -13.71 -5.73
N ILE A 71 -3.94 -14.18 -5.17
CA ILE A 71 -5.14 -14.60 -5.88
C ILE A 71 -6.27 -13.75 -5.34
N VAL A 72 -6.89 -12.96 -6.20
CA VAL A 72 -8.03 -12.11 -5.82
C VAL A 72 -9.31 -12.87 -6.06
N LEU A 73 -10.12 -12.98 -5.02
CA LEU A 73 -11.42 -13.63 -5.05
C LEU A 73 -12.52 -12.57 -4.87
N ASP A 74 -13.51 -12.61 -5.75
CA ASP A 74 -14.74 -11.85 -5.62
C ASP A 74 -15.94 -12.78 -5.78
N HIS A 75 -16.88 -12.76 -4.83
CA HIS A 75 -18.06 -13.62 -4.82
C HIS A 75 -17.78 -15.10 -5.15
N GLY A 76 -16.66 -15.64 -4.62
CA GLY A 76 -16.25 -17.03 -4.81
C GLY A 76 -15.62 -17.34 -6.19
N ARG A 77 -15.32 -16.34 -7.00
CA ARG A 77 -14.64 -16.48 -8.30
C ARG A 77 -13.24 -15.87 -8.25
N VAL A 78 -12.29 -16.51 -8.93
CA VAL A 78 -10.97 -15.90 -9.15
C VAL A 78 -11.11 -14.79 -10.19
N VAL A 79 -10.87 -13.56 -9.77
CA VAL A 79 -10.91 -12.37 -10.64
C VAL A 79 -9.54 -12.15 -11.29
N ALA A 80 -8.48 -12.29 -10.52
CA ALA A 80 -7.12 -12.18 -11.01
C ALA A 80 -6.14 -12.93 -10.10
N HIS A 81 -4.95 -13.24 -10.61
CA HIS A 81 -3.87 -13.83 -9.84
C HIS A 81 -2.50 -13.36 -10.38
N GLY A 82 -1.49 -13.37 -9.53
CA GLY A 82 -0.13 -13.01 -9.90
C GLY A 82 0.49 -12.01 -8.91
N ASP A 83 1.45 -11.23 -9.38
CA ASP A 83 2.05 -10.16 -8.59
C ASP A 83 1.01 -9.11 -8.16
N PHE A 84 1.00 -8.77 -6.86
CA PHE A 84 0.00 -7.89 -6.28
C PHE A 84 -0.12 -6.55 -7.03
N PHE A 85 1.02 -5.91 -7.32
CA PHE A 85 1.00 -4.57 -7.92
C PHE A 85 0.52 -4.59 -9.37
N LYS A 86 0.79 -5.68 -10.11
CA LYS A 86 0.21 -5.90 -11.44
C LYS A 86 -1.29 -6.17 -11.36
N VAL A 87 -1.69 -7.02 -10.43
CA VAL A 87 -3.09 -7.41 -10.22
C VAL A 87 -3.90 -6.21 -9.72
N ALA A 88 -3.37 -5.40 -8.81
CA ALA A 88 -4.02 -4.20 -8.27
C ALA A 88 -4.30 -3.10 -9.32
N THR A 89 -3.62 -3.14 -10.47
CA THR A 89 -3.90 -2.21 -11.58
C THR A 89 -4.97 -2.73 -12.54
N HIS A 90 -5.45 -3.96 -12.36
CA HIS A 90 -6.50 -4.55 -13.20
C HIS A 90 -7.85 -3.87 -12.92
N PRO A 91 -8.63 -3.49 -13.97
CA PRO A 91 -9.87 -2.73 -13.79
C PRO A 91 -10.91 -3.39 -12.87
N GLU A 92 -10.98 -4.73 -12.86
CA GLU A 92 -11.92 -5.47 -11.99
C GLU A 92 -11.43 -5.60 -10.54
N VAL A 93 -10.11 -5.44 -10.29
CA VAL A 93 -9.51 -5.56 -8.97
C VAL A 93 -9.38 -4.20 -8.28
N LEU A 94 -9.18 -3.15 -9.06
CA LEU A 94 -8.97 -1.81 -8.52
C LEU A 94 -10.05 -1.37 -7.51
N PRO A 95 -11.36 -1.54 -7.77
CA PRO A 95 -12.40 -1.21 -6.80
C PRO A 95 -12.28 -2.02 -5.49
N LEU A 96 -11.90 -3.30 -5.59
CA LEU A 96 -11.71 -4.16 -4.42
C LEU A 96 -10.51 -3.71 -3.57
N VAL A 97 -9.42 -3.32 -4.22
CA VAL A 97 -8.22 -2.82 -3.53
C VAL A 97 -8.49 -1.46 -2.88
N GLU A 98 -9.28 -0.61 -3.53
CA GLU A 98 -9.72 0.68 -2.97
C GLU A 98 -10.55 0.49 -1.68
N GLU A 99 -11.43 -0.49 -1.62
CA GLU A 99 -12.22 -0.82 -0.44
C GLU A 99 -11.33 -1.24 0.75
N TYR A 100 -10.21 -1.93 0.48
CA TYR A 100 -9.31 -2.46 1.51
C TYR A 100 -8.09 -1.56 1.81
N GLY A 101 -8.06 -0.33 1.31
CA GLY A 101 -7.17 0.73 1.78
C GLY A 101 -5.81 0.85 1.08
N PHE A 102 -5.67 0.33 -0.13
CA PHE A 102 -4.49 0.56 -0.99
C PHE A 102 -4.94 1.15 -2.32
N GLU A 103 -5.18 2.45 -2.33
CA GLU A 103 -5.82 3.11 -3.45
C GLU A 103 -4.85 3.60 -4.53
N ASN A 104 -3.56 3.74 -4.19
CA ASN A 104 -2.58 4.31 -5.12
C ASN A 104 -1.42 3.36 -5.34
N VAL A 105 -1.36 2.75 -6.52
CA VAL A 105 -0.23 1.96 -7.01
C VAL A 105 0.39 2.69 -8.19
N LEU A 106 1.67 3.08 -8.05
CA LEU A 106 2.41 3.86 -9.03
C LEU A 106 3.61 3.08 -9.53
N ALA A 107 3.83 3.06 -10.84
CA ALA A 107 5.09 2.62 -11.41
C ALA A 107 6.06 3.80 -11.39
N VAL A 108 7.26 3.59 -10.87
CA VAL A 108 8.31 4.62 -10.74
C VAL A 108 9.65 4.06 -11.21
N GLU A 109 10.57 4.96 -11.59
CA GLU A 109 11.93 4.60 -12.00
C GLU A 109 12.94 5.20 -11.02
N ILE A 110 13.90 4.41 -10.54
CA ILE A 110 14.95 4.88 -9.63
C ILE A 110 15.88 5.82 -10.39
N VAL A 111 16.02 7.03 -9.87
CA VAL A 111 16.95 8.05 -10.41
C VAL A 111 18.25 8.05 -9.63
N ALA A 112 18.18 7.97 -8.30
CA ALA A 112 19.36 8.00 -7.43
C ALA A 112 19.08 7.29 -6.10
N THR A 113 20.14 6.77 -5.49
CA THR A 113 20.10 6.13 -4.17
C THR A 113 21.02 6.86 -3.22
N ASP A 114 20.54 7.19 -2.03
CA ASP A 114 21.32 7.83 -0.96
C ASP A 114 21.23 6.94 0.31
N GLU A 115 22.18 6.02 0.43
CA GLU A 115 22.26 5.11 1.59
C GLU A 115 22.42 5.86 2.90
N ARG A 116 23.21 6.96 2.91
CA ARG A 116 23.46 7.74 4.12
C ARG A 116 22.17 8.36 4.67
N ARG A 117 21.27 8.78 3.79
CA ARG A 117 19.97 9.36 4.16
C ARG A 117 18.87 8.32 4.27
N GLY A 118 19.14 7.07 3.88
CA GLY A 118 18.15 5.99 3.91
C GLY A 118 17.00 6.19 2.91
N ILE A 119 17.28 6.77 1.75
CA ILE A 119 16.26 7.08 0.74
C ILE A 119 16.74 6.74 -0.67
N CYS A 120 15.76 6.45 -1.55
CA CYS A 120 15.94 6.51 -3.01
C CYS A 120 15.10 7.67 -3.56
N GLU A 121 15.62 8.35 -4.57
CA GLU A 121 14.88 9.31 -5.38
C GLU A 121 14.41 8.61 -6.65
N VAL A 122 13.14 8.74 -6.95
CA VAL A 122 12.50 8.09 -8.10
C VAL A 122 11.76 9.12 -8.95
N ASP A 123 11.67 8.85 -10.24
CA ASP A 123 10.77 9.57 -11.14
C ASP A 123 9.37 8.96 -11.07
N CYS A 124 8.40 9.80 -10.80
CA CYS A 124 6.99 9.48 -10.82
C CYS A 124 6.30 10.37 -11.86
N HIS A 125 6.23 9.89 -13.10
CA HIS A 125 5.61 10.63 -14.22
C HIS A 125 6.15 12.05 -14.40
N GLY A 126 7.48 12.23 -14.35
CA GLY A 126 8.15 13.52 -14.49
C GLY A 126 8.21 14.35 -13.20
N GLN A 127 7.79 13.80 -12.07
CA GLN A 127 7.90 14.44 -10.76
C GLN A 127 8.79 13.60 -9.83
N ALA A 128 9.69 14.27 -9.12
CA ALA A 128 10.57 13.59 -8.17
C ALA A 128 9.81 13.13 -6.93
N LEU A 129 10.00 11.87 -6.56
CA LEU A 129 9.43 11.28 -5.35
C LEU A 129 10.57 10.62 -4.55
N LYS A 130 10.61 10.83 -3.23
CA LYS A 130 11.57 10.21 -2.31
C LYS A 130 10.89 9.07 -1.57
N ILE A 131 11.42 7.87 -1.79
CA ILE A 131 10.93 6.63 -1.16
C ILE A 131 11.96 6.14 -0.12
N PRO A 132 11.60 5.22 0.79
CA PRO A 132 12.58 4.57 1.64
C PRO A 132 13.68 3.91 0.81
N HIS A 133 14.86 3.76 1.39
CA HIS A 133 15.97 3.07 0.73
C HIS A 133 15.57 1.64 0.35
N CYS A 134 16.00 1.21 -0.82
CA CYS A 134 15.87 -0.16 -1.31
C CYS A 134 17.14 -0.55 -2.08
N ASP A 135 17.49 -1.82 -2.08
CA ASP A 135 18.65 -2.38 -2.77
C ASP A 135 18.36 -2.50 -4.28
N ARG A 136 18.29 -1.35 -4.96
CA ARG A 136 18.00 -1.22 -6.38
C ARG A 136 18.91 -0.21 -7.03
N ALA A 137 19.21 -0.42 -8.31
CA ALA A 137 20.07 0.46 -9.09
C ALA A 137 19.28 1.60 -9.78
N ALA A 138 19.97 2.67 -10.15
CA ALA A 138 19.39 3.71 -11.00
C ALA A 138 19.00 3.11 -12.37
N GLY A 139 17.80 3.45 -12.84
CA GLY A 139 17.17 2.89 -14.04
C GLY A 139 16.22 1.72 -13.77
N ASP A 140 16.28 1.11 -12.58
CA ASP A 140 15.33 0.06 -12.21
C ASP A 140 13.93 0.63 -12.06
N LYS A 141 12.94 -0.10 -12.56
CA LYS A 141 11.52 0.25 -12.44
C LYS A 141 10.86 -0.62 -11.39
N LEU A 142 10.11 0.00 -10.52
CA LEU A 142 9.40 -0.69 -9.45
C LEU A 142 8.01 -0.08 -9.22
N PHE A 143 7.17 -0.83 -8.53
CA PHE A 143 5.92 -0.29 -8.05
C PHE A 143 6.07 0.29 -6.65
N VAL A 144 5.34 1.36 -6.37
CA VAL A 144 5.16 1.90 -5.02
C VAL A 144 3.69 2.02 -4.70
N GLY A 145 3.36 1.75 -3.44
CA GLY A 145 1.99 1.86 -2.91
C GLY A 145 1.88 3.03 -1.93
N ILE A 146 0.82 3.81 -2.05
CA ILE A 146 0.51 4.93 -1.14
C ILE A 146 -0.97 4.81 -0.75
N ARG A 147 -1.25 4.84 0.55
CA ARG A 147 -2.64 4.85 1.02
C ARG A 147 -3.26 6.23 0.79
N ALA A 148 -4.53 6.27 0.42
CA ALA A 148 -5.23 7.54 0.25
C ALA A 148 -5.32 8.35 1.55
N ASP A 149 -5.39 7.68 2.70
CA ASP A 149 -5.37 8.30 4.03
C ASP A 149 -4.01 8.96 4.39
N ASP A 150 -2.91 8.53 3.76
CA ASP A 150 -1.56 9.04 4.04
C ASP A 150 -1.19 10.26 3.17
N ILE A 151 -2.07 10.68 2.29
CA ILE A 151 -1.86 11.83 1.41
C ILE A 151 -2.55 13.07 2.00
N ILE A 152 -1.78 14.12 2.19
CA ILE A 152 -2.29 15.41 2.67
C ILE A 152 -2.42 16.36 1.48
N LEU A 153 -3.55 17.04 1.36
CA LEU A 153 -3.78 18.05 0.33
C LEU A 153 -3.32 19.44 0.82
N ALA A 154 -2.66 20.20 -0.05
CA ALA A 154 -2.28 21.58 0.22
C ALA A 154 -2.48 22.45 -1.02
N ARG A 155 -3.12 23.60 -0.89
CA ARG A 155 -3.33 24.55 -2.00
C ARG A 155 -2.02 25.09 -2.54
N ASN A 156 -1.07 25.35 -1.67
CA ASN A 156 0.24 25.88 -2.00
C ASN A 156 1.32 24.88 -1.57
N ARG A 157 2.48 24.92 -2.23
CA ARG A 157 3.62 24.13 -1.78
C ARG A 157 4.06 24.60 -0.41
N PRO A 158 3.94 23.77 0.64
CA PRO A 158 4.28 24.20 1.98
C PRO A 158 5.79 24.24 2.20
N GLU A 159 6.23 25.12 3.08
CA GLU A 159 7.61 25.23 3.56
C GLU A 159 7.70 24.84 5.04
N GLY A 160 8.90 24.50 5.51
CA GLY A 160 9.14 24.22 6.93
C GLY A 160 8.55 22.91 7.46
N LEU A 161 8.09 22.02 6.60
CA LEU A 161 7.54 20.70 6.98
C LEU A 161 8.56 19.57 6.86
N SER A 162 8.36 18.50 7.64
CA SER A 162 9.14 17.27 7.52
C SER A 162 8.72 16.38 6.34
N VAL A 163 7.61 16.69 5.68
CA VAL A 163 7.18 16.02 4.44
C VAL A 163 8.15 16.35 3.31
N ARG A 164 8.61 15.32 2.59
CA ARG A 164 9.62 15.48 1.52
C ARG A 164 9.06 15.35 0.12
N ASN A 165 7.88 14.78 -0.01
CA ASN A 165 7.21 14.60 -1.28
C ASN A 165 6.03 15.55 -1.41
N ALA A 166 6.01 16.31 -2.50
CA ALA A 166 4.95 17.23 -2.84
C ALA A 166 4.69 17.12 -4.35
N LEU A 167 3.76 16.24 -4.72
CA LEU A 167 3.36 16.02 -6.10
C LEU A 167 2.32 17.06 -6.47
N ARG A 168 2.58 17.82 -7.53
CA ARG A 168 1.62 18.79 -8.07
C ARG A 168 0.62 18.08 -8.97
N GLY A 169 -0.66 18.33 -8.76
CA GLY A 169 -1.71 17.72 -9.57
C GLY A 169 -2.96 18.57 -9.69
N THR A 170 -3.87 18.12 -10.53
CA THR A 170 -5.17 18.76 -10.77
C THR A 170 -6.29 17.86 -10.31
N ILE A 171 -7.25 18.38 -9.55
CA ILE A 171 -8.43 17.63 -9.11
C ILE A 171 -9.26 17.23 -10.35
N SER A 172 -9.39 15.93 -10.57
CA SER A 172 -10.20 15.38 -11.67
C SER A 172 -11.62 15.00 -11.24
N GLU A 173 -11.81 14.65 -9.96
CA GLU A 173 -13.10 14.22 -9.42
C GLU A 173 -13.13 14.39 -7.90
N ILE A 174 -14.31 14.67 -7.34
CA ILE A 174 -14.62 14.68 -5.91
C ILE A 174 -15.84 13.81 -5.71
N ALA A 175 -15.73 12.75 -4.93
CA ALA A 175 -16.81 11.82 -4.63
C ALA A 175 -17.05 11.71 -3.12
N ASP A 176 -18.32 11.61 -2.71
CA ASP A 176 -18.68 11.25 -1.34
C ASP A 176 -18.87 9.74 -1.26
N VAL A 177 -18.11 9.10 -0.39
CA VAL A 177 -18.19 7.66 -0.15
C VAL A 177 -18.40 7.45 1.34
N GLU A 178 -19.62 7.07 1.74
CA GLU A 178 -19.98 6.79 3.14
C GLU A 178 -19.64 7.91 4.12
N GLY A 179 -19.81 9.18 3.71
CA GLY A 179 -19.51 10.36 4.51
C GLY A 179 -18.02 10.74 4.58
N LYS A 180 -17.19 10.11 3.79
CA LYS A 180 -15.79 10.49 3.55
C LYS A 180 -15.65 11.07 2.15
N GLN A 181 -14.81 12.07 2.00
CA GLN A 181 -14.52 12.66 0.70
C GLN A 181 -13.35 11.94 0.04
N LEU A 182 -13.57 11.40 -1.14
CA LEU A 182 -12.55 10.81 -1.99
C LEU A 182 -12.23 11.79 -3.12
N ILE A 183 -11.03 12.34 -3.08
CA ILE A 183 -10.55 13.32 -4.06
C ILE A 183 -9.61 12.61 -5.02
N TYR A 184 -9.91 12.65 -6.30
CA TYR A 184 -9.01 12.14 -7.32
C TYR A 184 -8.20 13.28 -7.93
N VAL A 185 -6.87 13.13 -7.85
CA VAL A 185 -5.91 14.14 -8.32
C VAL A 185 -5.06 13.53 -9.44
N ASP A 186 -5.01 14.19 -10.58
CA ASP A 186 -4.12 13.81 -11.67
C ASP A 186 -2.73 14.44 -11.47
N VAL A 187 -1.74 13.62 -11.18
CA VAL A 187 -0.32 13.99 -11.02
C VAL A 187 0.54 13.46 -12.17
N GLY A 188 -0.06 13.19 -13.35
CA GLY A 188 0.46 12.38 -14.45
C GLY A 188 -0.10 10.97 -14.41
N ARG A 189 -0.71 10.61 -13.32
CA ARG A 189 -1.57 9.46 -13.06
C ARG A 189 -2.59 9.83 -11.99
N ARG A 190 -3.75 9.19 -12.00
CA ARG A 190 -4.81 9.42 -11.03
C ARG A 190 -4.37 8.91 -9.64
N LEU A 191 -4.35 9.80 -8.65
CA LEU A 191 -4.21 9.50 -7.23
C LEU A 191 -5.55 9.65 -6.53
N ALA A 192 -5.91 8.70 -5.69
CA ALA A 192 -7.02 8.79 -4.76
C ALA A 192 -6.53 9.34 -3.41
N VAL A 193 -7.22 10.34 -2.88
CA VAL A 193 -6.92 10.97 -1.58
C VAL A 193 -8.18 10.99 -0.74
N LYS A 194 -8.15 10.41 0.45
CA LYS A 194 -9.25 10.47 1.42
C LYS A 194 -9.08 11.67 2.33
N THR A 195 -10.16 12.43 2.50
CA THR A 195 -10.20 13.58 3.41
C THR A 195 -11.58 13.75 4.01
N THR A 196 -11.76 14.76 4.85
CA THR A 196 -13.05 15.11 5.46
C THR A 196 -13.80 16.14 4.59
N LEU A 197 -15.13 16.19 4.73
CA LEU A 197 -15.94 17.23 4.09
C LEU A 197 -15.50 18.63 4.58
N GLU A 198 -15.22 18.78 5.87
CA GLU A 198 -14.71 20.01 6.46
C GLU A 198 -13.45 20.51 5.74
N ALA A 199 -12.47 19.62 5.50
CA ALA A 199 -11.24 19.98 4.79
C ALA A 199 -11.50 20.39 3.32
N VAL A 200 -12.48 19.76 2.65
CA VAL A 200 -12.88 20.16 1.29
C VAL A 200 -13.48 21.56 1.29
N GLU A 201 -14.35 21.87 2.27
CA GLU A 201 -15.00 23.17 2.42
C GLU A 201 -14.00 24.26 2.81
N GLU A 202 -13.16 24.03 3.82
CA GLU A 202 -12.16 25.01 4.29
C GLU A 202 -11.11 25.34 3.22
N LEU A 203 -10.66 24.30 2.50
CA LEU A 203 -9.74 24.49 1.38
C LEU A 203 -10.47 25.00 0.13
N GLY A 204 -11.79 24.99 0.08
CA GLY A 204 -12.61 25.40 -1.07
C GLY A 204 -12.27 24.58 -2.31
N LEU A 205 -12.10 23.26 -2.18
CA LEU A 205 -11.65 22.39 -3.28
C LEU A 205 -12.77 22.20 -4.29
N VAL A 206 -12.44 22.38 -5.58
CA VAL A 206 -13.35 22.10 -6.70
C VAL A 206 -12.61 21.35 -7.80
N VAL A 207 -13.35 20.62 -8.62
CA VAL A 207 -12.79 19.94 -9.81
C VAL A 207 -12.13 20.97 -10.72
N GLY A 208 -10.93 20.68 -11.20
CA GLY A 208 -10.09 21.58 -11.99
C GLY A 208 -9.06 22.38 -11.19
N ASP A 209 -9.16 22.40 -9.87
CA ASP A 209 -8.16 23.07 -9.03
C ASP A 209 -6.80 22.35 -9.11
N THR A 210 -5.73 23.16 -9.16
CA THR A 210 -4.36 22.65 -9.02
C THR A 210 -3.93 22.76 -7.55
N LEU A 211 -3.34 21.69 -7.01
CA LEU A 211 -2.88 21.59 -5.63
C LEU A 211 -1.66 20.67 -5.49
N TYR A 212 -1.22 20.48 -4.27
CA TYR A 212 -0.12 19.56 -3.93
C TYR A 212 -0.63 18.41 -3.09
N CYS A 213 -0.26 17.19 -3.49
CA CYS A 213 -0.38 15.95 -2.73
C CYS A 213 0.92 15.73 -1.96
N LEU A 214 0.84 15.83 -0.64
CA LEU A 214 1.99 15.71 0.25
C LEU A 214 2.05 14.30 0.82
N VAL A 215 3.20 13.63 0.70
CA VAL A 215 3.38 12.26 1.17
C VAL A 215 4.67 12.15 1.98
N LYS A 216 4.59 11.55 3.16
CA LYS A 216 5.80 11.21 3.94
C LYS A 216 6.54 10.07 3.23
N THR A 217 7.88 10.17 3.17
CA THR A 217 8.72 9.12 2.58
C THR A 217 8.41 7.73 3.16
N HIS A 218 8.28 7.62 4.47
CA HIS A 218 8.02 6.34 5.15
C HIS A 218 6.56 5.82 5.05
N SER A 219 5.63 6.61 4.53
CA SER A 219 4.27 6.13 4.20
C SER A 219 4.23 5.41 2.85
N ILE A 220 5.30 5.48 2.06
CA ILE A 220 5.39 4.83 0.76
C ILE A 220 5.89 3.40 0.95
N ARG A 221 5.14 2.43 0.44
CA ARG A 221 5.50 1.02 0.40
C ARG A 221 6.18 0.69 -0.92
N ILE A 222 7.27 -0.07 -0.84
CA ILE A 222 8.04 -0.48 -2.02
C ILE A 222 7.54 -1.85 -2.45
N GLY A 223 7.17 -1.96 -3.70
CA GLY A 223 6.77 -3.19 -4.36
C GLY A 223 7.90 -3.83 -5.19
N PRO A 224 7.59 -4.87 -5.95
CA PRO A 224 8.53 -5.55 -6.83
C PRO A 224 8.90 -4.70 -8.07
N GLU A 225 9.86 -5.20 -8.82
CA GLU A 225 10.21 -4.66 -10.13
C GLU A 225 9.04 -4.72 -11.12
N VAL A 226 8.95 -3.67 -11.93
CA VAL A 226 8.11 -3.67 -13.14
C VAL A 226 8.86 -4.47 -14.21
N GLN A 227 8.37 -5.64 -14.54
CA GLN A 227 8.90 -6.47 -15.63
C GLN A 227 8.43 -5.96 -17.00
#